data_1149187b3cb3da32e429c940329ebc96
#
_entry.id   1149187b3cb3da32e429c940329ebc96
#
_cell.length_a   1.000
_cell.length_b   1.000
_cell.length_c   1.000
_cell.angle_alpha   90.00
_cell.angle_beta   90.00
_cell.angle_gamma   90.00
#
_symmetry.space_group_name_H-M   'P 1'
#
loop_
_entity.id
_entity.type
_entity.pdbx_description
1 polymer ?
#
loop_
_entity_poly.entity_id
_entity_poly.type
_entity_poly.pdbx_seq_one_letter_code
_entity_poly.pdbx_strand_id
1 'polypeptide(L)' 'CRVSQLAVNGRDLMAAGIPAGPGLRRTLEALLDAVIRGQLPNERQCLLDAAGQISAS' A
#
# COMPACT_ATOMS: atom_id res chain seq x y z
N CYS A 1 3.00 -10.71 -14.92
CA CYS A 1 3.02 -9.69 -13.87
C CYS A 1 3.92 -10.12 -12.73
N ARG A 2 4.64 -9.18 -12.20
CA ARG A 2 5.55 -9.45 -11.09
C ARG A 2 4.87 -9.12 -9.78
N VAL A 3 4.98 -10.03 -8.83
CA VAL A 3 4.38 -9.81 -7.51
C VAL A 3 5.01 -8.64 -6.77
N SER A 4 6.23 -8.30 -7.12
CA SER A 4 6.89 -7.17 -6.48
C SER A 4 6.43 -5.82 -7.00
N GLN A 5 5.60 -5.81 -8.04
CA GLN A 5 5.13 -4.57 -8.62
C GLN A 5 3.71 -4.28 -8.15
N LEU A 6 3.61 -3.32 -7.24
CA LEU A 6 2.33 -2.82 -6.79
C LEU A 6 1.88 -1.66 -7.66
N ALA A 7 0.59 -1.45 -7.74
CA ALA A 7 0.02 -0.30 -8.44
C ALA A 7 0.41 1.01 -7.74
N VAL A 8 0.80 0.94 -6.48
CA VAL A 8 1.27 2.10 -5.71
C VAL A 8 2.66 1.81 -5.17
N ASN A 9 3.37 2.87 -4.83
CA ASN A 9 4.67 2.77 -4.20
C ASN A 9 4.74 3.75 -3.03
N GLY A 10 5.91 3.84 -2.38
CA GLY A 10 6.06 4.72 -1.23
C GLY A 10 5.74 6.18 -1.56
N ARG A 11 6.08 6.59 -2.77
CA ARG A 11 5.82 7.95 -3.21
C ARG A 11 4.33 8.24 -3.28
N ASP A 12 3.56 7.30 -3.80
CA ASP A 12 2.10 7.44 -3.85
C ASP A 12 1.51 7.53 -2.46
N LEU A 13 2.01 6.74 -1.53
CA LEU A 13 1.54 6.78 -0.16
C LEU A 13 1.87 8.09 0.52
N MET A 14 3.04 8.64 0.25
CA MET A 14 3.40 9.95 0.80
C MET A 14 2.51 11.04 0.23
N ALA A 15 2.17 10.95 -1.04
CA ALA A 15 1.24 11.89 -1.65
C ALA A 15 -0.15 11.78 -1.05
N ALA A 16 -0.51 10.61 -0.54
CA ALA A 16 -1.80 10.39 0.11
C ALA A 16 -1.80 10.87 1.57
N GLY A 17 -0.65 11.33 2.07
CA GLY A 17 -0.57 11.87 3.41
C GLY A 17 0.13 10.99 4.43
N ILE A 18 0.68 9.87 3.99
CA ILE A 18 1.39 8.97 4.89
C ILE A 18 2.86 9.42 4.99
N PRO A 19 3.34 9.72 6.19
CA PRO A 19 4.71 10.22 6.35
C PRO A 19 5.73 9.14 6.03
N ALA A 20 6.86 9.57 5.48
CA ALA A 20 7.97 8.66 5.23
C ALA A 20 8.53 8.16 6.57
N GLY A 21 8.90 6.90 6.60
CA GLY A 21 9.44 6.31 7.82
C GLY A 21 9.10 4.84 7.93
N PRO A 22 9.35 4.24 9.10
CA PRO A 22 9.05 2.82 9.31
C PRO A 22 7.57 2.48 9.06
N GLY A 23 6.67 3.40 9.38
CA GLY A 23 5.25 3.19 9.16
C GLY A 23 4.91 3.08 7.68
N LEU A 24 5.58 3.86 6.85
CA LEU A 24 5.36 3.81 5.41
C LEU A 24 5.74 2.44 4.86
N ARG A 25 6.88 1.95 5.24
CA ARG A 25 7.34 0.64 4.79
C ARG A 25 6.39 -0.46 5.25
N ARG A 26 5.96 -0.37 6.50
CA ARG A 26 5.04 -1.35 7.05
C ARG A 26 3.73 -1.37 6.27
N THR A 27 3.23 -0.20 5.93
CA THR A 27 2.02 -0.08 5.13
C THR A 27 2.21 -0.72 3.75
N LEU A 28 3.34 -0.45 3.11
CA LEU A 28 3.63 -1.06 1.81
C LEU A 28 3.69 -2.57 1.90
N GLU A 29 4.35 -3.10 2.91
CA GLU A 29 4.44 -4.55 3.08
C GLU A 29 3.08 -5.17 3.33
N ALA A 30 2.24 -4.51 4.11
CA ALA A 30 0.89 -4.99 4.35
C ALA A 30 0.08 -5.02 3.07
N LEU A 31 0.19 -3.98 2.25
CA LEU A 31 -0.52 -3.93 0.98
C LEU A 31 -0.04 -5.02 0.03
N LEU A 32 1.28 -5.20 -0.06
CA LEU A 32 1.84 -6.23 -0.91
C LEU A 32 1.36 -7.62 -0.48
N ASP A 33 1.39 -7.86 0.80
CA ASP A 33 0.95 -9.13 1.34
C ASP A 33 -0.53 -9.39 1.01
N ALA A 34 -1.36 -8.37 1.16
CA ALA A 34 -2.79 -8.51 0.86
C ALA A 34 -3.02 -8.79 -0.62
N VAL A 35 -2.24 -8.18 -1.50
CA VAL A 35 -2.35 -8.44 -2.93
C VAL A 35 -1.91 -9.87 -3.25
N ILE A 36 -0.82 -10.32 -2.66
CA ILE A 36 -0.33 -11.66 -2.88
C ILE A 36 -1.35 -12.69 -2.42
N ARG A 37 -2.00 -12.44 -1.29
CA ARG A 37 -3.01 -13.35 -0.75
C ARG A 37 -4.35 -13.26 -1.48
N GLY A 38 -4.48 -12.30 -2.38
CA GLY A 38 -5.72 -12.12 -3.10
C GLY A 38 -6.82 -11.43 -2.32
N GLN A 39 -6.48 -10.77 -1.22
CA GLN A 39 -7.43 -10.03 -0.40
C GLN A 39 -7.74 -8.67 -0.97
N LEU A 40 -6.79 -8.08 -1.68
CA LEU A 40 -6.95 -6.79 -2.32
C LEU A 40 -6.58 -6.88 -3.80
N PRO A 41 -7.33 -6.20 -4.66
CA PRO A 41 -6.93 -6.10 -6.06
C PRO A 41 -5.71 -5.19 -6.19
N ASN A 42 -4.88 -5.46 -7.19
CA ASN A 42 -3.72 -4.63 -7.47
C ASN A 42 -4.15 -3.39 -8.24
N GLU A 43 -4.94 -2.56 -7.60
CA GLU A 43 -5.45 -1.33 -8.18
C GLU A 43 -5.06 -0.16 -7.29
N ARG A 44 -4.61 0.92 -7.93
CA ARG A 44 -4.11 2.07 -7.19
C ARG A 44 -5.13 2.63 -6.21
N GLN A 45 -6.36 2.80 -6.66
CA GLN A 45 -7.39 3.38 -5.81
C GLN A 45 -7.66 2.52 -4.59
N CYS A 46 -7.79 1.22 -4.79
CA CYS A 46 -8.05 0.30 -3.69
C CYS A 46 -6.88 0.25 -2.72
N LEU A 47 -5.66 0.28 -3.26
CA LEU A 47 -4.48 0.22 -2.42
C LEU A 47 -4.33 1.51 -1.60
N LEU A 48 -4.61 2.66 -2.20
CA LEU A 48 -4.54 3.93 -1.48
C LEU A 48 -5.58 3.98 -0.36
N ASP A 49 -6.78 3.49 -0.64
CA ASP A 49 -7.82 3.42 0.37
C ASP A 49 -7.39 2.54 1.55
N ALA A 50 -6.88 1.35 1.24
CA ALA A 50 -6.43 0.43 2.27
C ALA A 50 -5.27 1.03 3.06
N ALA A 51 -4.34 1.70 2.38
CA ALA A 51 -3.21 2.34 3.03
C ALA A 51 -3.67 3.41 4.01
N GLY A 52 -4.67 4.19 3.61
CA GLY A 52 -5.23 5.19 4.50
C GLY A 52 -5.81 4.57 5.76
N GLN A 53 -6.53 3.46 5.62
CA GLN A 53 -7.10 2.77 6.76
C GLN A 53 -6.03 2.18 7.67
N ILE A 54 -5.01 1.56 7.08
CA ILE A 54 -3.91 0.99 7.86
C ILE A 54 -3.18 2.08 8.61
N SER A 55 -2.93 3.21 7.95
CA SER A 55 -2.22 4.32 8.57
C SER A 55 -3.05 4.99 9.66
N ALA A 56 -4.37 5.00 9.49
CA ALA A 56 -5.26 5.64 10.44
C ALA A 56 -5.47 4.79 11.70
N SER A 57 -5.29 3.50 11.58
CA SER A 57 -5.43 2.62 12.72
C SER A 57 -4.14 2.53 13.53
#